data_5c559f5dedc6cba412aea460fc433a65
#
_entry.id   5c559f5dedc6cba412aea460fc433a65
#
_cell.length_a   1.000
_cell.length_b   1.000
_cell.length_c   1.000
_cell.angle_alpha   90.00
_cell.angle_beta   90.00
_cell.angle_gamma   90.00
#
_symmetry.space_group_name_H-M   'P 1'
#
loop_
_entity.id
_entity.type
_entity.pdbx_description
1 polymer ?
#
loop_
_entity_poly.entity_id
_entity_poly.type
_entity_poly.pdbx_seq_one_letter_code
_entity_poly.pdbx_strand_id
1 'polypeptide(L)'
;MAVLVSLMAIAASSPLVALLLRAAWVTLSCYWLTPMRIRRAMAAQGVRGPPPRPLVGNLREVSALVARATADDMPSLSHDIVGRLMPHYVLWSGTYGKLFVYLYGSEPRLCLTDTALIKEFLSSKYAHATGKSWLQRQGTKHFIGGGLLMANGARWAHQRHVVAPAFMADKLKARGRVGRMVECTKQAIRELRDAAAGRRGEEVEIGAHMTRLTGDIISRTEFNTSYDTGKRIFLLLEHLQRLTSRSSRHLWIPGSQYFPSKYRREIRRLNGELEAVLMESIRRSREIADEGRAAAATYGRGLLAMLLSEMEEKEKNGGGGGGEFSYDAQLVIDECKTFFFAGHETSALLLTWAIMLLATNPAWQEKARAEVAAVCGDHPPSADHLSKLTVLQMIIQETLRLYPPATLLPRMAFEDIQLGGLRLPRGLSVWIPVLAIHHDESIWGPDAHEFRPERFAPGARRPSAAGAARFLPFAAGPRNCVGQAYALVEAKVVLAMLLSAFRFAISDNYRHAPENVLTLRPKHGVPVHLRPLRP
;
A
#
# COMPACT_ATOMS: atom_id res chain seq x y z
N MET A 1 4.19 -61.53 11.33
CA MET A 1 5.05 -60.60 10.57
C MET A 1 4.75 -60.54 9.10
N ALA A 2 4.66 -61.69 8.38
CA ALA A 2 4.38 -61.70 6.94
C ALA A 2 3.05 -61.04 6.53
N VAL A 3 1.96 -61.22 7.29
CA VAL A 3 0.64 -60.59 7.01
C VAL A 3 0.69 -59.08 7.18
N LEU A 4 1.44 -58.56 8.18
CA LEU A 4 1.61 -57.13 8.36
C LEU A 4 2.44 -56.48 7.24
N VAL A 5 3.48 -57.18 6.77
CA VAL A 5 4.30 -56.75 5.63
C VAL A 5 3.48 -56.76 4.31
N SER A 6 2.64 -57.77 4.13
CA SER A 6 1.75 -57.86 2.96
C SER A 6 0.66 -56.79 3.00
N LEU A 7 0.06 -56.48 4.17
CA LEU A 7 -0.91 -55.39 4.33
C LEU A 7 -0.27 -54.02 4.12
N MET A 8 0.96 -53.83 4.60
CA MET A 8 1.71 -52.60 4.32
C MET A 8 2.09 -52.45 2.84
N ALA A 9 2.45 -53.55 2.16
CA ALA A 9 2.74 -53.53 0.73
C ALA A 9 1.49 -53.26 -0.12
N ILE A 10 0.33 -53.83 0.24
CA ILE A 10 -0.96 -53.58 -0.42
C ILE A 10 -1.45 -52.16 -0.11
N ALA A 11 -1.30 -51.66 1.10
CA ALA A 11 -1.62 -50.30 1.44
C ALA A 11 -0.70 -49.27 0.73
N ALA A 12 0.57 -49.57 0.57
CA ALA A 12 1.53 -48.73 -0.16
C ALA A 12 1.28 -48.68 -1.68
N SER A 13 0.62 -49.70 -2.25
CA SER A 13 0.26 -49.75 -3.69
C SER A 13 -1.06 -49.01 -4.02
N SER A 14 -1.84 -48.59 -3.02
CA SER A 14 -3.07 -47.82 -3.23
C SER A 14 -2.75 -46.38 -3.67
N PRO A 15 -3.25 -45.90 -4.82
CA PRO A 15 -3.04 -44.52 -5.26
C PRO A 15 -3.52 -43.47 -4.24
N LEU A 16 -4.52 -43.82 -3.44
CA LEU A 16 -5.01 -42.97 -2.33
C LEU A 16 -3.96 -42.82 -1.23
N VAL A 17 -3.32 -43.90 -0.81
CA VAL A 17 -2.26 -43.88 0.20
C VAL A 17 -1.05 -43.08 -0.29
N ALA A 18 -0.65 -43.29 -1.55
CA ALA A 18 0.42 -42.49 -2.17
C ALA A 18 0.08 -41.00 -2.21
N LEU A 19 -1.16 -40.65 -2.52
CA LEU A 19 -1.65 -39.26 -2.51
C LEU A 19 -1.62 -38.65 -1.09
N LEU A 20 -2.08 -39.40 -0.09
CA LEU A 20 -2.07 -38.97 1.31
C LEU A 20 -0.64 -38.80 1.85
N LEU A 21 0.28 -39.73 1.55
CA LEU A 21 1.68 -39.62 1.91
C LEU A 21 2.35 -38.42 1.24
N ARG A 22 2.06 -38.18 -0.05
CA ARG A 22 2.54 -36.99 -0.76
C ARG A 22 2.00 -35.72 -0.14
N ALA A 23 0.72 -35.66 0.18
CA ALA A 23 0.11 -34.51 0.84
C ALA A 23 0.72 -34.26 2.24
N ALA A 24 0.92 -35.31 3.03
CA ALA A 24 1.58 -35.23 4.34
C ALA A 24 3.04 -34.75 4.19
N TRP A 25 3.80 -35.31 3.24
CA TRP A 25 5.18 -34.90 2.97
C TRP A 25 5.28 -33.45 2.51
N VAL A 26 4.44 -33.02 1.58
CA VAL A 26 4.39 -31.62 1.11
C VAL A 26 4.06 -30.69 2.28
N THR A 27 3.07 -31.06 3.10
CA THR A 27 2.69 -30.28 4.27
C THR A 27 3.86 -30.19 5.27
N LEU A 28 4.47 -31.31 5.66
CA LEU A 28 5.62 -31.31 6.56
C LEU A 28 6.80 -30.50 6.00
N SER A 29 7.09 -30.71 4.72
CA SER A 29 8.19 -30.00 4.04
C SER A 29 7.96 -28.49 4.01
N CYS A 30 6.77 -28.05 3.58
CA CYS A 30 6.46 -26.61 3.42
C CYS A 30 6.29 -25.90 4.76
N TYR A 31 5.67 -26.55 5.75
CA TYR A 31 5.29 -25.90 7.01
C TYR A 31 6.31 -26.07 8.14
N TRP A 32 7.25 -27.00 8.00
CA TRP A 32 8.23 -27.24 9.06
C TRP A 32 9.67 -27.38 8.55
N LEU A 33 9.95 -28.31 7.65
CA LEU A 33 11.34 -28.61 7.27
C LEU A 33 12.01 -27.44 6.55
N THR A 34 11.33 -26.83 5.56
CA THR A 34 11.90 -25.71 4.80
C THR A 34 12.09 -24.46 5.66
N PRO A 35 11.09 -23.99 6.44
CA PRO A 35 11.28 -22.87 7.36
C PRO A 35 12.42 -23.08 8.35
N MET A 36 12.54 -24.29 8.92
CA MET A 36 13.60 -24.60 9.87
C MET A 36 14.98 -24.68 9.22
N ARG A 37 15.06 -25.20 7.96
CA ARG A 37 16.31 -25.18 7.19
C ARG A 37 16.77 -23.77 6.90
N ILE A 38 15.87 -22.89 6.45
CA ILE A 38 16.16 -21.48 6.20
C ILE A 38 16.64 -20.79 7.49
N ARG A 39 15.93 -21.00 8.60
CA ARG A 39 16.32 -20.44 9.89
C ARG A 39 17.71 -20.89 10.33
N ARG A 40 18.05 -22.19 10.18
CA ARG A 40 19.38 -22.72 10.48
C ARG A 40 20.45 -22.10 9.57
N ALA A 41 20.17 -21.96 8.29
CA ALA A 41 21.09 -21.34 7.33
C ALA A 41 21.37 -19.86 7.66
N MET A 42 20.38 -19.12 8.15
CA MET A 42 20.57 -17.76 8.62
C MET A 42 21.31 -17.70 9.95
N ALA A 43 21.00 -18.61 10.89
CA ALA A 43 21.69 -18.69 12.17
C ALA A 43 23.19 -19.05 12.03
N ALA A 44 23.55 -19.86 11.04
CA ALA A 44 24.95 -20.18 10.70
C ALA A 44 25.72 -18.93 10.21
N GLN A 45 25.04 -17.90 9.74
CA GLN A 45 25.60 -16.61 9.32
C GLN A 45 25.51 -15.54 10.45
N GLY A 46 25.19 -15.94 11.68
CA GLY A 46 25.06 -15.04 12.83
C GLY A 46 23.68 -14.36 12.96
N VAL A 47 22.76 -14.56 12.02
CA VAL A 47 21.43 -13.95 12.06
C VAL A 47 20.48 -14.83 12.86
N ARG A 48 20.24 -14.44 14.10
CA ARG A 48 19.39 -15.15 15.05
C ARG A 48 18.00 -14.51 15.15
N GLY A 49 17.15 -15.05 16.03
CA GLY A 49 15.83 -14.48 16.31
C GLY A 49 15.00 -15.36 17.25
N PRO A 50 13.77 -14.96 17.58
CA PRO A 50 12.94 -15.61 18.58
C PRO A 50 12.66 -17.07 18.22
N PRO A 51 12.55 -17.96 19.24
CA PRO A 51 12.19 -19.36 19.00
C PRO A 51 10.76 -19.46 18.49
N PRO A 52 10.52 -20.13 17.34
CA PRO A 52 9.18 -20.28 16.81
C PRO A 52 8.43 -21.42 17.48
N ARG A 53 7.13 -21.30 17.63
CA ARG A 53 6.24 -22.41 18.00
C ARG A 53 5.92 -23.27 16.78
N PRO A 54 5.74 -24.59 16.92
CA PRO A 54 5.36 -25.46 15.82
C PRO A 54 4.10 -24.94 15.09
N LEU A 55 4.10 -24.98 13.76
CA LEU A 55 3.06 -24.58 12.82
C LEU A 55 2.71 -23.09 12.82
N VAL A 56 2.62 -22.45 13.99
CA VAL A 56 2.19 -21.05 14.13
C VAL A 56 3.35 -20.04 14.12
N GLY A 57 4.59 -20.52 14.21
CA GLY A 57 5.77 -19.64 14.30
C GLY A 57 5.66 -18.67 15.49
N ASN A 58 5.93 -17.40 15.24
CA ASN A 58 5.82 -16.31 16.22
C ASN A 58 4.50 -15.50 16.08
N LEU A 59 3.56 -15.97 15.25
CA LEU A 59 2.33 -15.20 14.94
C LEU A 59 1.50 -14.88 16.19
N ARG A 60 1.36 -15.83 17.13
CA ARG A 60 0.61 -15.60 18.38
C ARG A 60 1.29 -14.54 19.25
N GLU A 61 2.60 -14.57 19.34
CA GLU A 61 3.39 -13.60 20.09
C GLU A 61 3.27 -12.20 19.46
N VAL A 62 3.47 -12.09 18.15
CA VAL A 62 3.26 -10.81 17.42
C VAL A 62 1.85 -10.28 17.66
N SER A 63 0.82 -11.12 17.51
CA SER A 63 -0.57 -10.70 17.67
C SER A 63 -0.87 -10.25 19.11
N ALA A 64 -0.34 -10.95 20.11
CA ALA A 64 -0.52 -10.58 21.51
C ALA A 64 0.20 -9.27 21.86
N LEU A 65 1.43 -9.08 21.38
CA LEU A 65 2.19 -7.84 21.58
C LEU A 65 1.48 -6.65 20.94
N VAL A 66 1.02 -6.79 19.69
CA VAL A 66 0.28 -5.72 19.00
C VAL A 66 -1.04 -5.43 19.71
N ALA A 67 -1.82 -6.46 20.06
CA ALA A 67 -3.09 -6.28 20.76
C ALA A 67 -2.92 -5.53 22.09
N ARG A 68 -1.86 -5.88 22.87
CA ARG A 68 -1.53 -5.19 24.12
C ARG A 68 -1.10 -3.75 23.90
N ALA A 69 -0.25 -3.47 22.90
CA ALA A 69 0.26 -2.15 22.60
C ALA A 69 -0.81 -1.19 22.03
N THR A 70 -1.88 -1.75 21.42
CA THR A 70 -2.99 -0.99 20.82
C THR A 70 -4.29 -1.06 21.61
N ALA A 71 -4.27 -1.67 22.82
CA ALA A 71 -5.46 -1.80 23.66
C ALA A 71 -6.04 -0.43 24.03
N ASP A 72 -5.17 0.44 24.51
CA ASP A 72 -5.53 1.79 24.91
C ASP A 72 -5.13 2.82 23.83
N ASP A 73 -5.76 3.98 23.83
CA ASP A 73 -5.33 5.11 23.03
C ASP A 73 -4.04 5.70 23.61
N MET A 74 -3.34 6.50 22.82
CA MET A 74 -2.16 7.21 23.33
C MET A 74 -2.60 8.34 24.30
N PRO A 75 -1.88 8.54 25.42
CA PRO A 75 -2.28 9.53 26.44
C PRO A 75 -2.17 10.97 25.96
N SER A 76 -1.35 11.20 24.94
CA SER A 76 -1.15 12.50 24.31
C SER A 76 -0.79 12.34 22.84
N LEU A 77 -0.83 13.44 22.09
CA LEU A 77 -0.34 13.45 20.72
C LEU A 77 1.18 13.29 20.75
N SER A 78 1.65 12.14 20.34
CA SER A 78 3.06 11.82 20.15
C SER A 78 3.28 11.13 18.81
N HIS A 79 4.37 11.48 18.12
CA HIS A 79 4.73 10.84 16.87
C HIS A 79 5.61 9.60 17.07
N ASP A 80 5.99 9.25 18.31
CA ASP A 80 6.64 7.97 18.60
C ASP A 80 5.61 6.84 18.61
N ILE A 81 5.38 6.26 17.43
CA ILE A 81 4.35 5.26 17.20
C ILE A 81 4.91 3.86 16.88
N VAL A 82 6.24 3.71 16.80
CA VAL A 82 6.87 2.41 16.46
C VAL A 82 6.58 1.36 17.50
N GLY A 83 6.73 1.70 18.79
CA GLY A 83 6.43 0.79 19.92
C GLY A 83 4.98 0.33 19.96
N ARG A 84 4.05 1.20 19.51
CA ARG A 84 2.63 0.87 19.40
C ARG A 84 2.32 -0.07 18.24
N LEU A 85 2.88 0.19 17.06
CA LEU A 85 2.52 -0.50 15.82
C LEU A 85 3.38 -1.72 15.51
N MET A 86 4.63 -1.71 15.99
CA MET A 86 5.63 -2.75 15.76
C MET A 86 6.32 -3.17 17.07
N PRO A 87 5.58 -3.50 18.16
CA PRO A 87 6.17 -3.80 19.45
C PRO A 87 7.10 -5.02 19.39
N HIS A 88 6.81 -5.99 18.53
CA HIS A 88 7.67 -7.15 18.28
C HIS A 88 9.02 -6.75 17.65
N TYR A 89 9.04 -5.72 16.78
CA TYR A 89 10.30 -5.18 16.23
C TYR A 89 11.15 -4.57 17.36
N VAL A 90 10.57 -3.72 18.19
CA VAL A 90 11.27 -3.07 19.31
C VAL A 90 11.86 -4.13 20.25
N LEU A 91 11.04 -5.12 20.67
CA LEU A 91 11.47 -6.20 21.56
C LEU A 91 12.61 -7.03 20.96
N TRP A 92 12.46 -7.46 19.70
CA TRP A 92 13.42 -8.38 19.09
C TRP A 92 14.67 -7.67 18.59
N SER A 93 14.58 -6.43 18.14
CA SER A 93 15.77 -5.65 17.78
C SER A 93 16.64 -5.32 18.98
N GLY A 94 16.05 -5.12 20.16
CA GLY A 94 16.78 -4.98 21.41
C GLY A 94 17.48 -6.26 21.88
N THR A 95 16.92 -7.44 21.53
CA THR A 95 17.46 -8.75 21.97
C THR A 95 18.44 -9.34 20.96
N TYR A 96 18.13 -9.27 19.68
CA TYR A 96 18.87 -9.95 18.59
C TYR A 96 19.63 -9.00 17.67
N GLY A 97 19.50 -7.69 17.87
CA GLY A 97 19.98 -6.66 16.94
C GLY A 97 18.98 -6.32 15.84
N LYS A 98 19.28 -5.30 15.06
CA LYS A 98 18.41 -4.78 13.98
C LYS A 98 18.24 -5.74 12.80
N LEU A 99 18.97 -6.87 12.78
CA LEU A 99 18.90 -7.92 11.76
C LEU A 99 18.57 -9.25 12.44
N PHE A 100 17.35 -9.75 12.27
CA PHE A 100 16.89 -10.98 12.90
C PHE A 100 15.88 -11.73 12.02
N VAL A 101 15.74 -13.06 12.27
CA VAL A 101 14.79 -13.92 11.54
C VAL A 101 13.71 -14.44 12.49
N TYR A 102 12.45 -14.31 12.08
CA TYR A 102 11.30 -14.86 12.78
C TYR A 102 10.36 -15.61 11.82
N LEU A 103 9.43 -16.41 12.33
CA LEU A 103 8.46 -17.13 11.54
C LEU A 103 7.06 -16.51 11.67
N TYR A 104 6.49 -16.04 10.59
CA TYR A 104 5.10 -15.59 10.54
C TYR A 104 4.22 -16.73 10.01
N GLY A 105 3.64 -17.51 10.92
CA GLY A 105 3.13 -18.84 10.59
C GLY A 105 4.29 -19.74 10.16
N SER A 106 4.22 -20.28 8.96
CA SER A 106 5.29 -21.07 8.35
C SER A 106 6.26 -20.26 7.47
N GLU A 107 6.01 -18.96 7.26
CA GLU A 107 6.84 -18.10 6.41
C GLU A 107 8.02 -17.54 7.19
N PRO A 108 9.28 -17.92 6.88
CA PRO A 108 10.46 -17.34 7.50
C PRO A 108 10.65 -15.90 6.97
N ARG A 109 10.82 -14.95 7.89
CA ARG A 109 10.97 -13.53 7.62
C ARG A 109 12.27 -12.99 8.20
N LEU A 110 13.07 -12.35 7.37
CA LEU A 110 14.23 -11.56 7.77
C LEU A 110 13.78 -10.11 7.96
N CYS A 111 13.93 -9.58 9.16
CA CYS A 111 13.86 -8.15 9.39
C CYS A 111 15.16 -7.50 8.88
N LEU A 112 15.05 -6.55 7.97
CA LEU A 112 16.18 -5.84 7.34
C LEU A 112 16.00 -4.34 7.50
N THR A 113 16.90 -3.69 8.25
CA THR A 113 16.90 -2.24 8.50
C THR A 113 18.17 -1.55 8.06
N ASP A 114 19.23 -2.30 7.71
CA ASP A 114 20.43 -1.72 7.12
C ASP A 114 20.10 -1.06 5.77
N THR A 115 20.26 0.25 5.71
CA THR A 115 19.84 1.07 4.56
C THR A 115 20.68 0.84 3.31
N ALA A 116 21.94 0.40 3.44
CA ALA A 116 22.81 0.06 2.31
C ALA A 116 22.39 -1.29 1.70
N LEU A 117 22.17 -2.30 2.55
CA LEU A 117 21.65 -3.60 2.11
C LEU A 117 20.25 -3.47 1.50
N ILE A 118 19.37 -2.61 2.06
CA ILE A 118 18.04 -2.34 1.49
C ILE A 118 18.17 -1.74 0.09
N LYS A 119 19.07 -0.78 -0.11
CA LYS A 119 19.31 -0.19 -1.44
C LYS A 119 19.74 -1.25 -2.45
N GLU A 120 20.68 -2.13 -2.07
CA GLU A 120 21.13 -3.23 -2.93
C GLU A 120 19.97 -4.21 -3.20
N PHE A 121 19.23 -4.63 -2.16
CA PHE A 121 18.12 -5.58 -2.27
C PHE A 121 16.97 -5.08 -3.14
N LEU A 122 16.67 -3.80 -3.13
CA LEU A 122 15.63 -3.19 -3.95
C LEU A 122 16.10 -2.78 -5.35
N SER A 123 17.37 -2.98 -5.69
CA SER A 123 17.94 -2.61 -6.99
C SER A 123 17.41 -3.49 -8.14
N SER A 124 17.75 -3.11 -9.37
CA SER A 124 17.41 -3.87 -10.58
C SER A 124 17.98 -5.29 -10.58
N LYS A 125 19.12 -5.51 -9.92
CA LYS A 125 19.78 -6.83 -9.78
C LYS A 125 18.84 -7.91 -9.28
N TYR A 126 17.93 -7.58 -8.33
CA TYR A 126 17.04 -8.55 -7.70
C TYR A 126 15.55 -8.35 -8.05
N ALA A 127 15.25 -7.50 -9.02
CA ALA A 127 13.85 -7.18 -9.37
C ALA A 127 13.02 -8.38 -9.83
N HIS A 128 13.65 -9.36 -10.52
CA HIS A 128 13.03 -10.60 -10.97
C HIS A 128 13.20 -11.74 -9.96
N ALA A 129 14.32 -11.77 -9.24
CA ALA A 129 14.63 -12.77 -8.22
C ALA A 129 13.79 -12.62 -6.94
N THR A 130 13.09 -11.50 -6.78
CA THR A 130 12.27 -11.21 -5.60
C THR A 130 10.85 -10.78 -5.95
N GLY A 131 9.90 -11.01 -5.03
CA GLY A 131 8.52 -10.59 -5.28
C GLY A 131 7.58 -10.86 -4.11
N LYS A 132 6.29 -11.01 -4.42
CA LYS A 132 5.24 -11.29 -3.45
C LYS A 132 5.16 -12.78 -3.14
N SER A 133 5.13 -13.14 -1.86
CA SER A 133 4.98 -14.52 -1.43
C SER A 133 3.60 -15.08 -1.80
N TRP A 134 3.48 -16.41 -1.79
CA TRP A 134 2.20 -17.08 -1.98
C TRP A 134 1.17 -16.62 -0.95
N LEU A 135 1.58 -16.50 0.34
CA LEU A 135 0.71 -16.08 1.43
C LEU A 135 0.16 -14.66 1.21
N GLN A 136 1.00 -13.72 0.77
CA GLN A 136 0.58 -12.37 0.43
C GLN A 136 -0.44 -12.36 -0.72
N ARG A 137 -0.15 -13.10 -1.80
CA ARG A 137 -1.04 -13.19 -2.96
C ARG A 137 -2.39 -13.80 -2.61
N GLN A 138 -2.42 -14.86 -1.79
CA GLN A 138 -3.68 -15.47 -1.34
C GLN A 138 -4.46 -14.57 -0.38
N GLY A 139 -3.75 -13.85 0.51
CA GLY A 139 -4.35 -12.91 1.46
C GLY A 139 -5.00 -11.69 0.82
N THR A 140 -4.66 -11.36 -0.43
CA THR A 140 -5.19 -10.18 -1.13
C THR A 140 -5.98 -10.52 -2.38
N LYS A 141 -6.07 -11.80 -2.75
CA LYS A 141 -6.61 -12.28 -4.03
C LYS A 141 -7.97 -11.68 -4.39
N HIS A 142 -8.87 -11.53 -3.43
CA HIS A 142 -10.25 -11.16 -3.70
C HIS A 142 -10.48 -9.65 -3.87
N PHE A 143 -9.61 -8.80 -3.32
CA PHE A 143 -9.78 -7.34 -3.41
C PHE A 143 -8.68 -6.62 -4.21
N ILE A 144 -7.56 -7.31 -4.50
CA ILE A 144 -6.49 -6.79 -5.37
C ILE A 144 -6.37 -7.62 -6.65
N GLY A 145 -6.61 -8.94 -6.56
CA GLY A 145 -6.44 -9.84 -7.70
C GLY A 145 -5.00 -10.11 -8.07
N GLY A 146 -4.76 -10.38 -9.36
CA GLY A 146 -3.44 -10.65 -9.96
C GLY A 146 -2.80 -9.46 -10.66
N GLY A 147 -3.26 -8.22 -10.39
CA GLY A 147 -2.73 -7.01 -10.99
C GLY A 147 -1.30 -6.67 -10.54
N LEU A 148 -0.77 -5.55 -11.01
CA LEU A 148 0.63 -5.11 -10.88
C LEU A 148 1.21 -5.25 -9.47
N LEU A 149 0.42 -4.94 -8.43
CA LEU A 149 0.89 -4.99 -7.05
C LEU A 149 1.29 -6.40 -6.62
N MET A 150 0.60 -7.44 -7.11
CA MET A 150 0.80 -8.84 -6.74
C MET A 150 1.53 -9.67 -7.81
N ALA A 151 1.81 -9.09 -8.95
CA ALA A 151 2.55 -9.74 -10.04
C ALA A 151 4.03 -9.95 -9.70
N ASN A 152 4.62 -11.03 -10.24
CA ASN A 152 6.02 -11.39 -10.06
C ASN A 152 6.70 -11.67 -11.40
N GLY A 153 8.05 -11.61 -11.41
CA GLY A 153 8.87 -12.01 -12.57
C GLY A 153 8.52 -11.25 -13.85
N ALA A 154 8.53 -11.96 -14.98
CA ALA A 154 8.26 -11.39 -16.29
C ALA A 154 6.84 -10.81 -16.42
N ARG A 155 5.84 -11.43 -15.76
CA ARG A 155 4.47 -10.91 -15.73
C ARG A 155 4.44 -9.52 -15.09
N TRP A 156 5.14 -9.31 -13.97
CA TRP A 156 5.26 -7.99 -13.36
C TRP A 156 5.93 -6.98 -14.29
N ALA A 157 7.01 -7.37 -14.97
CA ALA A 157 7.73 -6.47 -15.88
C ALA A 157 6.83 -6.01 -17.05
N HIS A 158 6.06 -6.94 -17.63
CA HIS A 158 5.10 -6.61 -18.68
C HIS A 158 3.99 -5.69 -18.19
N GLN A 159 3.31 -6.02 -17.08
CA GLN A 159 2.27 -5.16 -16.50
C GLN A 159 2.83 -3.77 -16.14
N ARG A 160 4.04 -3.71 -15.57
CA ARG A 160 4.70 -2.44 -15.24
C ARG A 160 4.96 -1.60 -16.48
N HIS A 161 5.39 -2.21 -17.58
CA HIS A 161 5.63 -1.52 -18.85
C HIS A 161 4.35 -0.88 -19.41
N VAL A 162 3.26 -1.62 -19.42
CA VAL A 162 1.96 -1.14 -19.91
C VAL A 162 1.41 -0.01 -19.04
N VAL A 163 1.48 -0.15 -17.71
CA VAL A 163 0.85 0.78 -16.77
C VAL A 163 1.66 2.05 -16.52
N ALA A 164 3.01 1.96 -16.47
CA ALA A 164 3.86 3.07 -16.06
C ALA A 164 3.64 4.38 -16.85
N PRO A 165 3.41 4.35 -18.17
CA PRO A 165 3.17 5.57 -18.94
C PRO A 165 1.95 6.38 -18.47
N ALA A 166 0.95 5.74 -17.83
CA ALA A 166 -0.21 6.46 -17.29
C ALA A 166 0.17 7.43 -16.17
N PHE A 167 1.21 7.10 -15.39
CA PHE A 167 1.59 7.82 -14.17
C PHE A 167 2.86 8.68 -14.31
N MET A 168 3.39 8.85 -15.53
CA MET A 168 4.53 9.73 -15.77
C MET A 168 4.17 11.19 -15.51
N ALA A 169 5.06 11.94 -14.85
CA ALA A 169 4.84 13.33 -14.43
C ALA A 169 4.44 14.26 -15.57
N ASP A 170 5.09 14.16 -16.73
CA ASP A 170 4.80 14.99 -17.91
C ASP A 170 3.40 14.71 -18.47
N LYS A 171 2.99 13.45 -18.47
CA LYS A 171 1.65 13.06 -18.90
C LYS A 171 0.56 13.45 -17.90
N LEU A 172 0.89 13.54 -16.62
CA LEU A 172 -0.03 14.07 -15.60
C LEU A 172 -0.31 15.56 -15.82
N LYS A 173 0.72 16.35 -16.15
CA LYS A 173 0.60 17.79 -16.43
C LYS A 173 -0.12 18.06 -17.75
N ALA A 174 0.22 17.34 -18.81
CA ALA A 174 -0.27 17.60 -20.18
C ALA A 174 -1.72 17.16 -20.42
N ARG A 175 -2.34 16.33 -19.57
CA ARG A 175 -3.61 15.63 -19.87
C ARG A 175 -4.85 16.17 -19.14
N GLY A 176 -4.83 17.39 -18.63
CA GLY A 176 -5.97 17.96 -17.92
C GLY A 176 -6.32 17.30 -16.58
N ARG A 177 -5.45 16.38 -16.08
CA ARG A 177 -5.69 15.65 -14.81
C ARG A 177 -5.66 16.60 -13.62
N VAL A 178 -4.73 17.56 -13.60
CA VAL A 178 -4.69 18.62 -12.58
C VAL A 178 -6.01 19.39 -12.55
N GLY A 179 -6.58 19.73 -13.71
CA GLY A 179 -7.89 20.40 -13.79
C GLY A 179 -9.01 19.56 -13.16
N ARG A 180 -9.05 18.24 -13.43
CA ARG A 180 -10.03 17.34 -12.78
C ARG A 180 -9.84 17.24 -11.27
N MET A 181 -8.59 17.15 -10.78
CA MET A 181 -8.28 17.18 -9.34
C MET A 181 -8.79 18.49 -8.71
N VAL A 182 -8.59 19.63 -9.39
CA VAL A 182 -9.09 20.92 -8.96
C VAL A 182 -10.62 20.94 -8.88
N GLU A 183 -11.33 20.43 -9.89
CA GLU A 183 -12.79 20.39 -9.88
C GLU A 183 -13.36 19.49 -8.77
N CYS A 184 -12.80 18.30 -8.56
CA CYS A 184 -13.18 17.44 -7.44
C CYS A 184 -12.93 18.15 -6.08
N THR A 185 -11.79 18.84 -5.95
CA THR A 185 -11.44 19.55 -4.73
C THR A 185 -12.35 20.76 -4.47
N LYS A 186 -12.75 21.49 -5.51
CA LYS A 186 -13.77 22.57 -5.40
C LYS A 186 -15.09 22.04 -4.85
N GLN A 187 -15.53 20.87 -5.33
CA GLN A 187 -16.73 20.23 -4.81
C GLN A 187 -16.58 19.83 -3.35
N ALA A 188 -15.47 19.19 -2.98
CA ALA A 188 -15.19 18.82 -1.60
C ALA A 188 -15.11 20.03 -0.66
N ILE A 189 -14.58 21.18 -1.12
CA ILE A 189 -14.56 22.44 -0.35
C ILE A 189 -15.98 22.94 -0.09
N ARG A 190 -16.89 22.86 -1.05
CA ARG A 190 -18.31 23.23 -0.83
C ARG A 190 -18.94 22.32 0.23
N GLU A 191 -18.77 21.00 0.10
CA GLU A 191 -19.29 20.03 1.08
C GLU A 191 -18.71 20.25 2.49
N LEU A 192 -17.42 20.59 2.59
CA LEU A 192 -16.76 20.92 3.86
C LEU A 192 -17.28 22.22 4.47
N ARG A 193 -17.58 23.25 3.66
CA ARG A 193 -18.22 24.49 4.12
C ARG A 193 -19.61 24.23 4.68
N ASP A 194 -20.42 23.44 3.97
CA ASP A 194 -21.76 23.06 4.42
C ASP A 194 -21.71 22.24 5.72
N ALA A 195 -20.75 21.34 5.83
CA ALA A 195 -20.54 20.54 7.04
C ALA A 195 -20.10 21.42 8.24
N ALA A 196 -19.21 22.39 8.01
CA ALA A 196 -18.73 23.33 9.03
C ALA A 196 -19.81 24.34 9.46
N ALA A 197 -20.75 24.70 8.57
CA ALA A 197 -21.87 25.60 8.88
C ALA A 197 -23.01 24.95 9.69
N GLY A 198 -22.96 23.62 9.90
CA GLY A 198 -24.02 22.85 10.58
C GLY A 198 -24.13 23.11 12.09
N ARG A 199 -25.24 22.60 12.71
CA ARG A 199 -25.63 22.84 14.12
C ARG A 199 -24.63 22.42 15.20
N ARG A 200 -23.59 21.64 14.88
CA ARG A 200 -22.53 21.19 15.82
C ARG A 200 -21.26 22.03 15.78
N GLY A 201 -21.29 23.18 15.07
CA GLY A 201 -20.22 24.16 15.04
C GLY A 201 -18.89 23.60 14.53
N GLU A 202 -18.52 23.94 13.32
CA GLU A 202 -17.15 23.87 12.74
C GLU A 202 -16.35 22.54 12.89
N GLU A 203 -16.79 21.53 13.70
CA GLU A 203 -16.09 20.25 13.85
C GLU A 203 -16.43 19.27 12.73
N VAL A 204 -15.41 18.78 12.01
CA VAL A 204 -15.57 17.85 10.88
C VAL A 204 -14.56 16.70 11.02
N GLU A 205 -15.00 15.45 10.80
CA GLU A 205 -14.10 14.31 10.67
C GLU A 205 -13.46 14.34 9.27
N ILE A 206 -12.23 14.82 9.18
CA ILE A 206 -11.57 15.13 7.90
C ILE A 206 -11.20 13.88 7.09
N GLY A 207 -10.93 12.75 7.74
CA GLY A 207 -10.52 11.51 7.09
C GLY A 207 -11.59 10.96 6.13
N ALA A 208 -12.87 11.00 6.54
CA ALA A 208 -13.98 10.58 5.68
C ALA A 208 -14.12 11.46 4.43
N HIS A 209 -13.90 12.78 4.59
CA HIS A 209 -13.93 13.70 3.46
C HIS A 209 -12.74 13.48 2.52
N MET A 210 -11.53 13.24 3.03
CA MET A 210 -10.36 12.95 2.20
C MET A 210 -10.51 11.61 1.47
N THR A 211 -11.07 10.60 2.14
CA THR A 211 -11.39 9.30 1.51
C THR A 211 -12.36 9.47 0.33
N ARG A 212 -13.41 10.27 0.51
CA ARG A 212 -14.38 10.55 -0.55
C ARG A 212 -13.75 11.31 -1.71
N LEU A 213 -12.98 12.36 -1.40
CA LEU A 213 -12.31 13.21 -2.38
C LEU A 213 -11.32 12.41 -3.25
N THR A 214 -10.42 11.65 -2.64
CA THR A 214 -9.43 10.86 -3.38
C THR A 214 -10.08 9.75 -4.20
N GLY A 215 -11.19 9.19 -3.69
CA GLY A 215 -12.04 8.28 -4.45
C GLY A 215 -12.65 8.91 -5.71
N ASP A 216 -13.18 10.13 -5.62
CA ASP A 216 -13.71 10.85 -6.77
C ASP A 216 -12.59 11.23 -7.76
N ILE A 217 -11.46 11.71 -7.26
CA ILE A 217 -10.30 12.06 -8.08
C ILE A 217 -9.83 10.86 -8.91
N ILE A 218 -9.53 9.69 -8.30
CA ILE A 218 -9.03 8.53 -9.04
C ILE A 218 -10.07 8.01 -10.04
N SER A 219 -11.35 8.00 -9.66
CA SER A 219 -12.45 7.56 -10.53
C SER A 219 -12.53 8.40 -11.81
N ARG A 220 -12.44 9.72 -11.70
CA ARG A 220 -12.55 10.64 -12.85
C ARG A 220 -11.27 10.73 -13.66
N THR A 221 -10.09 10.67 -13.01
CA THR A 221 -8.82 10.88 -13.72
C THR A 221 -8.32 9.62 -14.43
N GLU A 222 -8.46 8.45 -13.84
CA GLU A 222 -7.89 7.20 -14.34
C GLU A 222 -8.91 6.26 -14.96
N PHE A 223 -10.16 6.30 -14.49
CA PHE A 223 -11.20 5.36 -14.93
C PHE A 223 -12.34 6.02 -15.71
N ASN A 224 -12.32 7.34 -15.83
CA ASN A 224 -13.35 8.12 -16.52
C ASN A 224 -14.78 7.71 -16.11
N THR A 225 -14.99 7.41 -14.83
CA THR A 225 -16.27 6.94 -14.29
C THR A 225 -16.89 7.97 -13.35
N SER A 226 -18.21 7.86 -13.12
CA SER A 226 -18.94 8.75 -12.22
C SER A 226 -18.56 8.52 -10.76
N TYR A 227 -18.78 9.54 -9.93
CA TYR A 227 -18.63 9.44 -8.48
C TYR A 227 -19.43 8.28 -7.86
N ASP A 228 -20.69 8.11 -8.28
CA ASP A 228 -21.56 7.07 -7.71
C ASP A 228 -21.06 5.66 -8.00
N THR A 229 -20.59 5.42 -9.23
CA THR A 229 -19.97 4.15 -9.62
C THR A 229 -18.69 3.91 -8.81
N GLY A 230 -17.81 4.92 -8.72
CA GLY A 230 -16.59 4.87 -7.91
C GLY A 230 -16.90 4.56 -6.44
N LYS A 231 -17.86 5.27 -5.84
CA LYS A 231 -18.31 5.04 -4.45
C LYS A 231 -18.75 3.61 -4.21
N ARG A 232 -19.51 3.02 -5.15
CA ARG A 232 -19.95 1.62 -5.04
C ARG A 232 -18.75 0.67 -5.09
N ILE A 233 -17.78 0.91 -5.97
CA ILE A 233 -16.54 0.12 -6.07
C ILE A 233 -15.77 0.18 -4.74
N PHE A 234 -15.56 1.37 -4.15
CA PHE A 234 -14.84 1.54 -2.89
C PHE A 234 -15.52 0.83 -1.72
N LEU A 235 -16.83 0.92 -1.58
CA LEU A 235 -17.57 0.22 -0.53
C LEU A 235 -17.42 -1.31 -0.65
N LEU A 236 -17.48 -1.84 -1.86
CA LEU A 236 -17.28 -3.28 -2.11
C LEU A 236 -15.84 -3.70 -1.80
N LEU A 237 -14.84 -2.90 -2.22
CA LEU A 237 -13.43 -3.16 -1.91
C LEU A 237 -13.15 -3.13 -0.41
N GLU A 238 -13.68 -2.16 0.32
CA GLU A 238 -13.52 -2.06 1.77
C GLU A 238 -14.17 -3.26 2.50
N HIS A 239 -15.37 -3.68 2.10
CA HIS A 239 -16.00 -4.88 2.64
C HIS A 239 -15.18 -6.14 2.34
N LEU A 240 -14.72 -6.30 1.10
CA LEU A 240 -13.85 -7.42 0.70
C LEU A 240 -12.54 -7.44 1.50
N GLN A 241 -11.91 -6.28 1.70
CA GLN A 241 -10.68 -6.15 2.48
C GLN A 241 -10.90 -6.61 3.93
N ARG A 242 -11.96 -6.15 4.60
CA ARG A 242 -12.30 -6.53 5.98
C ARG A 242 -12.58 -8.04 6.10
N LEU A 243 -13.37 -8.61 5.20
CA LEU A 243 -13.70 -10.04 5.22
C LEU A 243 -12.49 -10.90 4.86
N THR A 244 -11.71 -10.49 3.87
CA THR A 244 -10.50 -11.21 3.46
C THR A 244 -9.46 -11.20 4.56
N SER A 245 -9.25 -10.07 5.25
CA SER A 245 -8.34 -9.98 6.39
C SER A 245 -8.75 -10.93 7.53
N ARG A 246 -10.05 -11.10 7.78
CA ARG A 246 -10.56 -12.08 8.77
C ARG A 246 -10.39 -13.51 8.30
N SER A 247 -10.69 -13.79 7.03
CA SER A 247 -10.57 -15.12 6.43
C SER A 247 -9.10 -15.56 6.29
N SER A 248 -8.19 -14.63 5.98
CA SER A 248 -6.77 -14.92 5.78
C SER A 248 -6.00 -15.28 7.05
N ARG A 249 -6.56 -14.98 8.24
CA ARG A 249 -5.95 -15.36 9.53
C ARG A 249 -5.69 -16.86 9.68
N HIS A 250 -6.33 -17.69 8.89
CA HIS A 250 -6.19 -19.15 8.92
C HIS A 250 -5.43 -19.71 7.71
N LEU A 251 -4.94 -18.87 6.79
CA LEU A 251 -4.22 -19.34 5.59
C LEU A 251 -2.94 -20.12 5.90
N TRP A 252 -2.38 -19.94 7.08
CA TRP A 252 -1.23 -20.73 7.55
C TRP A 252 -1.59 -22.17 7.92
N ILE A 253 -2.89 -22.52 8.07
CA ILE A 253 -3.33 -23.90 8.32
C ILE A 253 -3.42 -24.63 6.97
N PRO A 254 -2.72 -25.77 6.79
CA PRO A 254 -2.79 -26.56 5.57
C PRO A 254 -4.24 -26.91 5.20
N GLY A 255 -4.59 -26.70 3.95
CA GLY A 255 -5.94 -27.02 3.44
C GLY A 255 -7.06 -26.08 3.90
N SER A 256 -6.80 -25.12 4.81
CA SER A 256 -7.83 -24.20 5.29
C SER A 256 -8.54 -23.44 4.18
N GLN A 257 -7.86 -23.22 3.06
CA GLN A 257 -8.42 -22.58 1.86
C GLN A 257 -9.57 -23.36 1.21
N TYR A 258 -9.74 -24.65 1.50
CA TYR A 258 -10.79 -25.50 0.95
C TYR A 258 -11.99 -25.64 1.90
N PHE A 259 -11.86 -25.28 3.18
CA PHE A 259 -12.96 -25.41 4.13
C PHE A 259 -14.07 -24.37 3.84
N PRO A 260 -15.33 -24.81 3.72
CA PRO A 260 -16.44 -23.91 3.55
C PRO A 260 -16.62 -23.04 4.79
N SER A 261 -16.78 -21.73 4.60
CA SER A 261 -17.08 -20.80 5.67
C SER A 261 -18.08 -19.74 5.19
N LYS A 262 -18.83 -19.17 6.13
CA LYS A 262 -19.75 -18.05 5.84
C LYS A 262 -19.01 -16.86 5.22
N TYR A 263 -17.77 -16.59 5.68
CA TYR A 263 -16.95 -15.51 5.13
C TYR A 263 -16.61 -15.73 3.65
N ARG A 264 -16.31 -16.95 3.23
CA ARG A 264 -15.97 -17.25 1.82
C ARG A 264 -17.17 -17.15 0.89
N ARG A 265 -18.36 -17.50 1.38
CA ARG A 265 -19.59 -17.35 0.61
C ARG A 265 -19.85 -15.86 0.35
N GLU A 266 -19.72 -15.05 1.39
CA GLU A 266 -19.91 -13.61 1.31
C GLU A 266 -18.81 -12.94 0.45
N ILE A 267 -17.55 -13.34 0.60
CA ILE A 267 -16.44 -12.86 -0.25
C ILE A 267 -16.73 -13.15 -1.73
N ARG A 268 -17.20 -14.36 -2.06
CA ARG A 268 -17.55 -14.70 -3.46
C ARG A 268 -18.68 -13.85 -4.00
N ARG A 269 -19.72 -13.60 -3.20
CA ARG A 269 -20.84 -12.75 -3.57
C ARG A 269 -20.37 -11.32 -3.85
N LEU A 270 -19.68 -10.70 -2.91
CA LEU A 270 -19.17 -9.33 -3.05
C LEU A 270 -18.15 -9.18 -4.20
N ASN A 271 -17.29 -10.19 -4.40
CA ASN A 271 -16.36 -10.17 -5.53
C ASN A 271 -17.11 -10.24 -6.87
N GLY A 272 -18.16 -11.04 -6.98
CA GLY A 272 -19.03 -11.09 -8.17
C GLY A 272 -19.73 -9.76 -8.43
N GLU A 273 -20.25 -9.10 -7.39
CA GLU A 273 -20.83 -7.76 -7.51
C GLU A 273 -19.79 -6.71 -7.97
N LEU A 274 -18.59 -6.75 -7.39
CA LEU A 274 -17.50 -5.85 -7.78
C LEU A 274 -17.10 -6.05 -9.25
N GLU A 275 -16.92 -7.29 -9.67
CA GLU A 275 -16.59 -7.62 -11.06
C GLU A 275 -17.67 -7.18 -12.03
N ALA A 276 -18.95 -7.34 -11.68
CA ALA A 276 -20.06 -6.86 -12.50
C ALA A 276 -20.05 -5.32 -12.67
N VAL A 277 -19.79 -4.56 -11.61
CA VAL A 277 -19.68 -3.10 -11.67
C VAL A 277 -18.48 -2.66 -12.50
N LEU A 278 -17.34 -3.36 -12.36
CA LEU A 278 -16.14 -3.06 -13.16
C LEU A 278 -16.34 -3.40 -14.63
N MET A 279 -16.96 -4.54 -14.95
CA MET A 279 -17.29 -4.91 -16.33
C MET A 279 -18.23 -3.89 -16.99
N GLU A 280 -19.22 -3.40 -16.28
CA GLU A 280 -20.12 -2.35 -16.79
C GLU A 280 -19.34 -1.05 -17.06
N SER A 281 -18.40 -0.66 -16.18
CA SER A 281 -17.53 0.50 -16.39
C SER A 281 -16.61 0.31 -17.60
N ILE A 282 -16.09 -0.89 -17.81
CA ILE A 282 -15.26 -1.27 -18.97
C ILE A 282 -16.10 -1.15 -20.26
N ARG A 283 -17.32 -1.72 -20.26
CA ARG A 283 -18.23 -1.66 -21.41
C ARG A 283 -18.55 -0.22 -21.81
N ARG A 284 -18.94 0.63 -20.85
CA ARG A 284 -19.17 2.06 -21.09
C ARG A 284 -17.96 2.78 -21.67
N SER A 285 -16.77 2.47 -21.15
CA SER A 285 -15.55 3.10 -21.65
C SER A 285 -15.25 2.71 -23.09
N ARG A 286 -15.58 1.47 -23.50
CA ARG A 286 -15.47 1.03 -24.91
C ARG A 286 -16.49 1.75 -25.79
N GLU A 287 -17.75 1.82 -25.38
CA GLU A 287 -18.82 2.52 -26.12
C GLU A 287 -18.43 3.99 -26.39
N ILE A 288 -17.97 4.71 -25.35
CA ILE A 288 -17.49 6.10 -25.48
C ILE A 288 -16.27 6.21 -26.42
N ALA A 289 -15.36 5.23 -26.38
CA ALA A 289 -14.20 5.22 -27.26
C ALA A 289 -14.59 4.97 -28.73
N ASP A 290 -15.58 4.13 -28.98
CA ASP A 290 -16.10 3.83 -30.32
C ASP A 290 -16.90 5.01 -30.91
N GLU A 291 -17.73 5.68 -30.10
CA GLU A 291 -18.47 6.88 -30.50
C GLU A 291 -17.56 8.11 -30.67
N GLY A 292 -16.51 8.20 -29.84
CA GLY A 292 -15.65 9.38 -29.68
C GLY A 292 -14.38 9.39 -30.53
N ARG A 293 -14.25 8.60 -31.58
CA ARG A 293 -13.05 8.67 -32.47
C ARG A 293 -12.72 10.07 -32.99
N ALA A 294 -13.65 11.04 -32.90
CA ALA A 294 -13.42 12.45 -33.20
C ALA A 294 -13.19 13.33 -31.95
N ALA A 295 -13.70 12.97 -30.75
CA ALA A 295 -13.64 13.78 -29.51
C ALA A 295 -12.55 13.37 -28.52
N ALA A 296 -11.89 12.23 -28.72
CA ALA A 296 -10.88 11.66 -27.81
C ALA A 296 -9.59 12.51 -27.64
N ALA A 297 -9.40 13.55 -28.44
CA ALA A 297 -8.28 14.48 -28.34
C ALA A 297 -8.32 15.37 -27.08
N THR A 298 -9.48 15.56 -26.45
CA THR A 298 -9.68 16.57 -25.39
C THR A 298 -9.45 16.04 -23.97
N TYR A 299 -9.60 14.72 -23.73
CA TYR A 299 -9.40 14.12 -22.40
C TYR A 299 -8.38 13.01 -22.49
N GLY A 300 -7.11 13.29 -22.28
CA GLY A 300 -6.01 12.33 -22.36
C GLY A 300 -6.38 10.94 -21.80
N ARG A 301 -5.90 9.88 -22.46
CA ARG A 301 -6.17 8.46 -22.12
C ARG A 301 -5.81 8.18 -20.66
N GLY A 302 -6.81 7.90 -19.80
CA GLY A 302 -6.62 7.40 -18.44
C GLY A 302 -6.05 5.98 -18.44
N LEU A 303 -5.78 5.45 -17.25
CA LEU A 303 -5.26 4.09 -17.10
C LEU A 303 -6.16 3.05 -17.78
N LEU A 304 -7.48 3.11 -17.55
CA LEU A 304 -8.43 2.16 -18.15
C LEU A 304 -8.37 2.15 -19.67
N ALA A 305 -8.30 3.32 -20.32
CA ALA A 305 -8.18 3.38 -21.77
C ALA A 305 -6.90 2.75 -22.31
N MET A 306 -5.78 2.85 -21.56
CA MET A 306 -4.52 2.19 -21.94
C MET A 306 -4.61 0.68 -21.81
N LEU A 307 -5.21 0.17 -20.73
CA LEU A 307 -5.42 -1.26 -20.51
C LEU A 307 -6.32 -1.87 -21.61
N LEU A 308 -7.37 -1.15 -22.02
CA LEU A 308 -8.26 -1.59 -23.08
C LEU A 308 -7.57 -1.57 -24.45
N SER A 309 -6.76 -0.55 -24.75
CA SER A 309 -5.97 -0.51 -26.00
C SER A 309 -5.00 -1.68 -26.09
N GLU A 310 -4.30 -2.03 -25.00
CA GLU A 310 -3.39 -3.19 -24.97
C GLU A 310 -4.14 -4.51 -25.20
N MET A 311 -5.35 -4.64 -24.66
CA MET A 311 -6.19 -5.81 -24.87
C MET A 311 -6.65 -5.93 -26.34
N GLU A 312 -7.10 -4.83 -26.95
CA GLU A 312 -7.58 -4.79 -28.34
C GLU A 312 -6.47 -5.02 -29.38
N GLU A 313 -5.28 -4.44 -29.18
CA GLU A 313 -4.14 -4.66 -30.06
C GLU A 313 -3.78 -6.14 -30.19
N LYS A 314 -3.94 -6.90 -29.10
CA LYS A 314 -3.71 -8.34 -29.10
C LYS A 314 -4.84 -9.14 -29.74
N GLU A 315 -6.10 -8.75 -29.54
CA GLU A 315 -7.24 -9.36 -30.23
C GLU A 315 -7.10 -9.21 -31.76
N LYS A 316 -6.62 -8.06 -32.25
CA LYS A 316 -6.41 -7.78 -33.68
C LYS A 316 -5.21 -8.52 -34.29
N ASN A 317 -4.15 -8.72 -33.52
CA ASN A 317 -2.94 -9.41 -33.98
C ASN A 317 -3.08 -10.94 -33.95
N GLY A 318 -4.31 -11.46 -33.89
CA GLY A 318 -4.69 -12.88 -33.98
C GLY A 318 -3.83 -13.75 -33.06
N GLY A 319 -4.19 -14.01 -31.86
CA GLY A 319 -3.62 -14.90 -30.83
C GLY A 319 -2.41 -15.81 -31.08
N GLY A 320 -1.67 -15.65 -32.16
CA GLY A 320 -0.56 -16.48 -32.62
C GLY A 320 0.85 -15.96 -32.36
N GLY A 321 0.99 -14.74 -31.89
CA GLY A 321 2.28 -14.19 -31.43
C GLY A 321 2.46 -14.47 -29.93
N GLY A 322 3.04 -15.61 -29.58
CA GLY A 322 3.20 -16.14 -28.23
C GLY A 322 3.99 -15.26 -27.26
N GLY A 323 3.39 -14.18 -26.79
CA GLY A 323 3.81 -13.58 -25.55
C GLY A 323 3.11 -14.31 -24.40
N GLU A 324 3.87 -14.96 -23.54
CA GLU A 324 3.44 -15.73 -22.35
C GLU A 324 2.50 -14.95 -21.40
N PHE A 325 2.33 -13.63 -21.60
CA PHE A 325 1.55 -12.73 -20.73
C PHE A 325 0.66 -11.82 -21.57
N SER A 326 -0.61 -12.17 -21.68
CA SER A 326 -1.64 -11.39 -22.38
C SER A 326 -2.52 -10.65 -21.38
N TYR A 327 -2.92 -9.39 -21.69
CA TYR A 327 -4.03 -8.73 -21.03
C TYR A 327 -5.33 -9.35 -21.54
N ASP A 328 -5.99 -10.10 -20.67
CA ASP A 328 -7.37 -10.56 -20.83
C ASP A 328 -8.32 -9.69 -19.98
N ALA A 329 -9.62 -9.88 -20.17
CA ALA A 329 -10.63 -9.13 -19.42
C ALA A 329 -10.48 -9.28 -17.89
N GLN A 330 -10.06 -10.48 -17.43
CA GLN A 330 -9.86 -10.71 -15.99
C GLN A 330 -8.65 -9.95 -15.45
N LEU A 331 -7.57 -9.85 -16.21
CA LEU A 331 -6.40 -9.07 -15.82
C LEU A 331 -6.72 -7.56 -15.79
N VAL A 332 -7.51 -7.05 -16.75
CA VAL A 332 -7.99 -5.66 -16.72
C VAL A 332 -8.82 -5.39 -15.46
N ILE A 333 -9.73 -6.30 -15.08
CA ILE A 333 -10.50 -6.20 -13.82
C ILE A 333 -9.56 -6.19 -12.61
N ASP A 334 -8.57 -7.08 -12.57
CA ASP A 334 -7.61 -7.16 -11.46
C ASP A 334 -6.72 -5.91 -11.36
N GLU A 335 -6.34 -5.31 -12.49
CA GLU A 335 -5.67 -4.01 -12.50
C GLU A 335 -6.60 -2.90 -12.00
N CYS A 336 -7.87 -2.88 -12.43
CA CYS A 336 -8.84 -1.93 -11.89
C CYS A 336 -8.96 -2.04 -10.37
N LYS A 337 -9.14 -3.27 -9.82
CA LYS A 337 -9.16 -3.52 -8.37
C LYS A 337 -7.89 -2.99 -7.69
N THR A 338 -6.72 -3.29 -8.27
CA THR A 338 -5.42 -2.83 -7.76
C THR A 338 -5.34 -1.32 -7.67
N PHE A 339 -5.69 -0.61 -8.74
CA PHE A 339 -5.51 0.84 -8.82
C PHE A 339 -6.62 1.62 -8.11
N PHE A 340 -7.86 1.12 -8.08
CA PHE A 340 -8.89 1.68 -7.22
C PHE A 340 -8.49 1.60 -5.75
N PHE A 341 -7.99 0.44 -5.30
CA PHE A 341 -7.52 0.28 -3.93
C PHE A 341 -6.30 1.16 -3.62
N ALA A 342 -5.25 1.08 -4.45
CA ALA A 342 -3.98 1.73 -4.16
C ALA A 342 -4.06 3.26 -4.25
N GLY A 343 -4.79 3.80 -5.23
CA GLY A 343 -4.83 5.24 -5.50
C GLY A 343 -5.73 6.04 -4.55
N HIS A 344 -6.74 5.39 -3.99
CA HIS A 344 -7.71 6.07 -3.11
C HIS A 344 -7.27 6.06 -1.65
N GLU A 345 -7.03 4.90 -1.05
CA GLU A 345 -6.80 4.78 0.39
C GLU A 345 -5.49 5.45 0.85
N THR A 346 -4.42 5.27 0.09
CA THR A 346 -3.10 5.80 0.47
C THR A 346 -3.02 7.33 0.36
N SER A 347 -3.62 7.92 -0.67
CA SER A 347 -3.73 9.36 -0.84
C SER A 347 -4.62 9.99 0.24
N ALA A 348 -5.75 9.37 0.56
CA ALA A 348 -6.64 9.82 1.63
C ALA A 348 -5.92 9.87 2.98
N LEU A 349 -5.15 8.84 3.31
CA LEU A 349 -4.38 8.78 4.56
C LEU A 349 -3.25 9.80 4.59
N LEU A 350 -2.53 10.00 3.48
CA LEU A 350 -1.54 11.07 3.37
C LEU A 350 -2.16 12.45 3.68
N LEU A 351 -3.30 12.77 3.07
CA LEU A 351 -4.00 14.03 3.27
C LEU A 351 -4.52 14.17 4.70
N THR A 352 -5.10 13.11 5.25
CA THR A 352 -5.63 13.08 6.62
C THR A 352 -4.53 13.36 7.65
N TRP A 353 -3.39 12.67 7.54
CA TRP A 353 -2.25 12.89 8.42
C TRP A 353 -1.60 14.25 8.21
N ALA A 354 -1.51 14.76 6.97
CA ALA A 354 -0.99 16.09 6.68
C ALA A 354 -1.86 17.19 7.31
N ILE A 355 -3.19 17.06 7.22
CA ILE A 355 -4.11 18.03 7.83
C ILE A 355 -4.03 17.96 9.37
N MET A 356 -3.93 16.76 9.96
CA MET A 356 -3.72 16.60 11.40
C MET A 356 -2.43 17.31 11.85
N LEU A 357 -1.32 17.08 11.15
CA LEU A 357 -0.04 17.72 11.45
C LEU A 357 -0.10 19.24 11.29
N LEU A 358 -0.76 19.76 10.27
CA LEU A 358 -0.96 21.18 10.07
C LEU A 358 -1.91 21.81 11.10
N ALA A 359 -2.93 21.07 11.54
CA ALA A 359 -3.85 21.52 12.58
C ALA A 359 -3.19 21.63 13.97
N THR A 360 -2.18 20.79 14.22
CA THR A 360 -1.39 20.81 15.47
C THR A 360 -0.13 21.67 15.39
N ASN A 361 0.22 22.18 14.19
CA ASN A 361 1.40 23.02 13.95
C ASN A 361 1.01 24.30 13.19
N PRO A 362 0.36 25.29 13.85
CA PRO A 362 -0.17 26.50 13.19
C PRO A 362 0.87 27.29 12.42
N ALA A 363 2.11 27.36 12.91
CA ALA A 363 3.19 28.09 12.24
C ALA A 363 3.50 27.51 10.85
N TRP A 364 3.51 26.19 10.72
CA TRP A 364 3.69 25.50 9.44
C TRP A 364 2.48 25.65 8.52
N GLN A 365 1.28 25.67 9.10
CA GLN A 365 0.06 25.93 8.35
C GLN A 365 0.06 27.33 7.72
N GLU A 366 0.45 28.37 8.49
CA GLU A 366 0.55 29.75 7.99
C GLU A 366 1.65 29.89 6.93
N LYS A 367 2.82 29.27 7.16
CA LYS A 367 3.93 29.27 6.20
C LYS A 367 3.53 28.64 4.86
N ALA A 368 2.81 27.52 4.90
CA ALA A 368 2.29 26.87 3.69
C ALA A 368 1.23 27.73 3.00
N ARG A 369 0.33 28.38 3.76
CA ARG A 369 -0.69 29.28 3.22
C ARG A 369 -0.07 30.49 2.54
N ALA A 370 0.96 31.09 3.14
CA ALA A 370 1.69 32.21 2.55
C ALA A 370 2.36 31.79 1.22
N GLU A 371 2.97 30.60 1.14
CA GLU A 371 3.53 30.08 -0.10
C GLU A 371 2.43 29.90 -1.17
N VAL A 372 1.30 29.31 -0.81
CA VAL A 372 0.20 29.10 -1.75
C VAL A 372 -0.35 30.43 -2.28
N ALA A 373 -0.52 31.41 -1.42
CA ALA A 373 -0.96 32.75 -1.82
C ALA A 373 0.05 33.44 -2.75
N ALA A 374 1.35 33.33 -2.45
CA ALA A 374 2.41 33.89 -3.29
C ALA A 374 2.53 33.22 -4.67
N VAL A 375 2.35 31.89 -4.74
CA VAL A 375 2.55 31.10 -5.96
C VAL A 375 1.29 31.05 -6.83
N CYS A 376 0.12 30.86 -6.23
CA CYS A 376 -1.14 30.65 -6.94
C CYS A 376 -2.02 31.92 -7.01
N GLY A 377 -1.79 32.91 -6.13
CA GLY A 377 -2.67 34.06 -5.99
C GLY A 377 -4.11 33.62 -5.63
N ASP A 378 -5.07 34.18 -6.34
CA ASP A 378 -6.50 33.85 -6.18
C ASP A 378 -6.97 32.68 -7.09
N HIS A 379 -6.05 32.10 -7.85
CA HIS A 379 -6.36 31.02 -8.79
C HIS A 379 -6.11 29.63 -8.20
N PRO A 380 -6.85 28.59 -8.64
CA PRO A 380 -6.53 27.21 -8.30
C PRO A 380 -5.13 26.83 -8.79
N PRO A 381 -4.46 25.87 -8.12
CA PRO A 381 -3.15 25.40 -8.56
C PRO A 381 -3.18 24.85 -9.99
N SER A 382 -2.27 25.32 -10.83
CA SER A 382 -1.99 24.77 -12.16
C SER A 382 -0.77 23.85 -12.13
N ALA A 383 -0.53 23.11 -13.21
CA ALA A 383 0.64 22.25 -13.35
C ALA A 383 1.97 23.01 -13.15
N ASP A 384 2.03 24.28 -13.56
CA ASP A 384 3.23 25.13 -13.46
C ASP A 384 3.46 25.64 -12.01
N HIS A 385 2.40 25.74 -11.23
CA HIS A 385 2.50 26.11 -9.82
C HIS A 385 3.10 25.00 -8.97
N LEU A 386 2.83 23.72 -9.32
CA LEU A 386 3.19 22.57 -8.46
C LEU A 386 4.70 22.42 -8.18
N SER A 387 5.55 22.83 -9.12
CA SER A 387 7.01 22.79 -8.94
C SER A 387 7.52 23.87 -7.98
N LYS A 388 6.77 24.97 -7.82
CA LYS A 388 7.10 26.12 -6.99
C LYS A 388 6.63 25.96 -5.54
N LEU A 389 5.70 25.03 -5.26
CA LEU A 389 5.17 24.74 -3.92
C LEU A 389 6.17 23.89 -3.12
N THR A 390 7.23 24.50 -2.63
CA THR A 390 8.36 23.86 -1.95
C THR A 390 8.07 23.59 -0.48
N VAL A 391 7.41 24.50 0.23
CA VAL A 391 6.98 24.32 1.61
C VAL A 391 5.96 23.19 1.71
N LEU A 392 4.98 23.15 0.81
CA LEU A 392 4.05 22.02 0.72
C LEU A 392 4.77 20.71 0.43
N GLN A 393 5.78 20.70 -0.44
CA GLN A 393 6.58 19.50 -0.70
C GLN A 393 7.29 19.01 0.57
N MET A 394 7.87 19.89 1.36
CA MET A 394 8.53 19.55 2.63
C MET A 394 7.52 18.97 3.63
N ILE A 395 6.34 19.58 3.77
CA ILE A 395 5.26 19.10 4.63
C ILE A 395 4.80 17.70 4.22
N ILE A 396 4.57 17.47 2.93
CA ILE A 396 4.16 16.16 2.39
C ILE A 396 5.23 15.09 2.68
N GLN A 397 6.51 15.42 2.47
CA GLN A 397 7.61 14.49 2.72
C GLN A 397 7.75 14.14 4.21
N GLU A 398 7.64 15.13 5.10
CA GLU A 398 7.71 14.90 6.54
C GLU A 398 6.48 14.13 7.06
N THR A 399 5.30 14.40 6.49
CA THR A 399 4.08 13.60 6.76
C THR A 399 4.31 12.13 6.37
N LEU A 400 4.86 11.89 5.19
CA LEU A 400 5.18 10.53 4.71
C LEU A 400 6.29 9.86 5.53
N ARG A 401 7.17 10.62 6.18
CA ARG A 401 8.16 10.08 7.10
C ARG A 401 7.51 9.63 8.42
N LEU A 402 6.73 10.50 9.05
CA LEU A 402 6.09 10.22 10.34
C LEU A 402 4.94 9.22 10.21
N TYR A 403 4.14 9.34 9.16
CA TYR A 403 2.92 8.55 8.94
C TYR A 403 2.88 7.93 7.53
N PRO A 404 3.83 7.05 7.18
CA PRO A 404 3.81 6.38 5.87
C PRO A 404 2.58 5.47 5.76
N PRO A 405 1.69 5.63 4.76
CA PRO A 405 0.54 4.74 4.58
C PRO A 405 0.94 3.26 4.50
N ALA A 406 2.07 2.95 3.84
CA ALA A 406 2.66 1.62 3.81
C ALA A 406 3.80 1.52 4.84
N THR A 407 3.52 0.88 5.97
CA THR A 407 4.48 0.78 7.10
C THR A 407 5.58 -0.26 6.90
N LEU A 408 5.43 -1.14 5.91
CA LEU A 408 6.39 -2.22 5.62
C LEU A 408 6.44 -2.58 4.14
N LEU A 409 7.60 -3.07 3.68
CA LEU A 409 7.82 -3.57 2.31
C LEU A 409 8.26 -5.04 2.37
N PRO A 410 7.35 -6.00 2.13
CA PRO A 410 7.70 -7.41 2.10
C PRO A 410 8.14 -7.84 0.68
N ARG A 411 9.18 -8.68 0.61
CA ARG A 411 9.65 -9.37 -0.61
C ARG A 411 10.14 -10.76 -0.28
N MET A 412 9.76 -11.76 -1.05
CA MET A 412 10.29 -13.13 -0.94
C MET A 412 11.38 -13.35 -1.98
N ALA A 413 12.45 -14.00 -1.59
CA ALA A 413 13.49 -14.48 -2.50
C ALA A 413 13.00 -15.75 -3.22
N PHE A 414 13.02 -15.77 -4.54
CA PHE A 414 12.61 -16.90 -5.37
C PHE A 414 13.78 -17.82 -5.74
N GLU A 415 14.98 -17.37 -5.50
CA GLU A 415 16.25 -18.09 -5.67
C GLU A 415 17.18 -17.71 -4.51
N ASP A 416 18.34 -18.35 -4.41
CA ASP A 416 19.37 -17.95 -3.44
C ASP A 416 19.98 -16.60 -3.89
N ILE A 417 20.00 -15.63 -2.99
CA ILE A 417 20.47 -14.26 -3.25
C ILE A 417 21.69 -13.98 -2.39
N GLN A 418 22.76 -13.45 -2.99
CA GLN A 418 23.89 -12.89 -2.27
C GLN A 418 23.68 -11.40 -2.07
N LEU A 419 23.47 -10.99 -0.80
CA LEU A 419 23.18 -9.61 -0.41
C LEU A 419 24.28 -9.12 0.54
N GLY A 420 25.23 -8.31 0.04
CA GLY A 420 26.44 -8.00 0.81
C GLY A 420 27.14 -9.28 1.27
N GLY A 421 27.43 -9.39 2.57
CA GLY A 421 28.00 -10.59 3.19
C GLY A 421 27.01 -11.72 3.49
N LEU A 422 25.70 -11.53 3.20
CA LEU A 422 24.65 -12.49 3.56
C LEU A 422 24.19 -13.31 2.35
N ARG A 423 24.06 -14.61 2.53
CA ARG A 423 23.38 -15.49 1.59
C ARG A 423 21.94 -15.69 2.04
N LEU A 424 21.00 -15.13 1.31
CA LEU A 424 19.55 -15.27 1.55
C LEU A 424 19.04 -16.51 0.82
N PRO A 425 18.60 -17.55 1.52
CA PRO A 425 18.09 -18.76 0.88
C PRO A 425 16.77 -18.51 0.16
N ARG A 426 16.53 -19.23 -0.94
CA ARG A 426 15.24 -19.31 -1.61
C ARG A 426 14.11 -19.60 -0.61
N GLY A 427 13.03 -18.81 -0.69
CA GLY A 427 11.85 -18.94 0.17
C GLY A 427 11.92 -18.08 1.45
N LEU A 428 13.05 -17.40 1.70
CA LEU A 428 13.13 -16.40 2.77
C LEU A 428 12.41 -15.11 2.33
N SER A 429 11.46 -14.65 3.13
CA SER A 429 10.84 -13.33 2.96
C SER A 429 11.67 -12.26 3.67
N VAL A 430 12.05 -11.20 2.97
CA VAL A 430 12.64 -10.01 3.56
C VAL A 430 11.53 -9.04 3.95
N TRP A 431 11.53 -8.59 5.18
CA TRP A 431 10.60 -7.64 5.77
C TRP A 431 11.34 -6.35 6.11
N ILE A 432 11.05 -5.28 5.35
CA ILE A 432 11.66 -3.96 5.53
C ILE A 432 10.66 -3.10 6.31
N PRO A 433 10.90 -2.81 7.60
CA PRO A 433 10.01 -2.03 8.45
C PRO A 433 10.18 -0.53 8.17
N VAL A 434 9.51 -0.02 7.14
CA VAL A 434 9.60 1.38 6.69
C VAL A 434 9.34 2.35 7.85
N LEU A 435 8.29 2.11 8.63
CA LEU A 435 7.96 2.96 9.77
C LEU A 435 9.11 3.03 10.78
N ALA A 436 9.71 1.89 11.15
CA ALA A 436 10.81 1.86 12.10
C ALA A 436 12.06 2.58 11.56
N ILE A 437 12.36 2.45 10.26
CA ILE A 437 13.47 3.15 9.60
C ILE A 437 13.22 4.67 9.56
N HIS A 438 11.99 5.08 9.31
CA HIS A 438 11.61 6.49 9.27
C HIS A 438 11.63 7.18 10.64
N HIS A 439 11.59 6.41 11.72
CA HIS A 439 11.60 6.88 13.10
C HIS A 439 12.92 6.57 13.85
N ASP A 440 13.91 5.99 13.16
CA ASP A 440 15.18 5.61 13.78
C ASP A 440 16.04 6.85 14.07
N GLU A 441 16.26 7.15 15.36
CA GLU A 441 17.07 8.29 15.78
C GLU A 441 18.52 8.21 15.28
N SER A 442 19.07 7.00 15.09
CA SER A 442 20.41 6.83 14.51
C SER A 442 20.50 7.30 13.05
N ILE A 443 19.35 7.40 12.36
CA ILE A 443 19.23 7.82 10.95
C ILE A 443 18.79 9.28 10.86
N TRP A 444 17.84 9.70 11.70
CA TRP A 444 17.16 10.99 11.58
C TRP A 444 17.53 12.01 12.67
N GLY A 445 18.29 11.60 13.68
CA GLY A 445 18.67 12.43 14.82
C GLY A 445 17.73 12.30 16.02
N PRO A 446 18.08 12.94 17.15
CA PRO A 446 17.31 12.82 18.40
C PRO A 446 15.89 13.40 18.30
N ASP A 447 15.65 14.26 17.31
CA ASP A 447 14.37 14.87 16.97
C ASP A 447 13.55 14.06 15.94
N ALA A 448 13.86 12.76 15.78
CA ALA A 448 13.21 11.86 14.81
C ALA A 448 11.69 11.77 15.01
N HIS A 449 11.18 12.02 16.21
CA HIS A 449 9.75 12.00 16.54
C HIS A 449 9.08 13.39 16.48
N GLU A 450 9.78 14.43 16.02
CA GLU A 450 9.22 15.76 15.85
C GLU A 450 8.78 16.00 14.40
N PHE A 451 7.72 16.80 14.23
CA PHE A 451 7.32 17.27 12.90
C PHE A 451 8.19 18.43 12.46
N ARG A 452 9.19 18.16 11.64
CA ARG A 452 10.18 19.12 11.15
C ARG A 452 10.35 19.07 9.64
N PRO A 453 9.46 19.71 8.88
CA PRO A 453 9.53 19.74 7.41
C PRO A 453 10.86 20.27 6.85
N GLU A 454 11.62 21.08 7.61
CA GLU A 454 12.94 21.59 7.22
C GLU A 454 13.96 20.50 6.92
N ARG A 455 13.76 19.26 7.41
CA ARG A 455 14.60 18.09 7.05
C ARG A 455 14.65 17.86 5.54
N PHE A 456 13.62 18.31 4.83
CA PHE A 456 13.48 18.16 3.39
C PHE A 456 13.70 19.46 2.61
N ALA A 457 14.19 20.52 3.27
CA ALA A 457 14.51 21.77 2.60
C ALA A 457 15.59 21.58 1.51
N PRO A 458 15.54 22.32 0.40
CA PRO A 458 16.62 22.37 -0.56
C PRO A 458 17.94 22.73 0.12
N GLY A 459 18.99 21.92 -0.09
CA GLY A 459 20.30 22.15 0.54
C GLY A 459 20.42 21.71 2.00
N ALA A 460 19.36 21.21 2.63
CA ALA A 460 19.47 20.63 3.97
C ALA A 460 20.54 19.53 3.98
N ARG A 461 21.41 19.55 5.00
CA ARG A 461 22.37 18.47 5.23
C ARG A 461 21.59 17.19 5.50
N ARG A 462 21.36 16.43 4.46
CA ARG A 462 20.80 15.09 4.62
C ARG A 462 21.81 14.29 5.43
N PRO A 463 21.42 13.68 6.57
CA PRO A 463 22.34 12.88 7.37
C PRO A 463 23.08 11.93 6.46
N SER A 464 24.41 11.94 6.58
CA SER A 464 25.33 11.29 5.69
C SER A 464 25.20 9.78 5.73
N ALA A 465 24.56 9.23 4.77
CA ALA A 465 24.93 7.94 4.22
C ALA A 465 24.66 8.06 2.72
N ALA A 466 25.71 8.23 1.96
CA ALA A 466 25.64 8.43 0.54
C ALA A 466 24.69 7.41 -0.11
N GLY A 467 23.53 7.86 -0.54
CA GLY A 467 22.58 7.08 -1.31
C GLY A 467 21.84 5.96 -0.58
N ALA A 468 21.78 5.97 0.74
CA ALA A 468 21.10 4.94 1.50
C ALA A 468 19.56 5.03 1.39
N ALA A 469 18.89 3.88 1.39
CA ALA A 469 17.44 3.75 1.32
C ALA A 469 16.81 4.01 2.70
N ARG A 470 16.91 5.26 3.19
CA ARG A 470 16.39 5.69 4.51
C ARG A 470 14.99 6.30 4.46
N PHE A 471 14.57 6.83 3.31
CA PHE A 471 13.26 7.40 3.08
C PHE A 471 12.55 6.63 1.97
N LEU A 472 11.60 5.78 2.34
CA LEU A 472 11.00 4.74 1.50
C LEU A 472 9.46 4.80 1.43
N PRO A 473 8.81 5.98 1.44
CA PRO A 473 7.35 6.03 1.47
C PRO A 473 6.72 5.45 0.19
N PHE A 474 7.48 5.42 -0.90
CA PHE A 474 7.09 4.86 -2.20
C PHE A 474 7.96 3.66 -2.61
N ALA A 475 8.62 3.02 -1.65
CA ALA A 475 9.66 2.01 -1.90
C ALA A 475 10.84 2.59 -2.72
N ALA A 476 11.65 1.72 -3.34
CA ALA A 476 12.77 2.11 -4.20
C ALA A 476 13.01 1.07 -5.31
N GLY A 477 13.85 1.42 -6.27
CA GLY A 477 14.25 0.57 -7.39
C GLY A 477 13.12 0.36 -8.42
N PRO A 478 13.24 -0.64 -9.31
CA PRO A 478 12.30 -0.85 -10.40
C PRO A 478 10.87 -1.14 -9.95
N ARG A 479 10.69 -1.68 -8.74
CA ARG A 479 9.38 -1.99 -8.15
C ARG A 479 8.89 -0.90 -7.18
N ASN A 480 9.37 0.34 -7.31
CA ASN A 480 8.84 1.49 -6.60
C ASN A 480 7.37 1.75 -6.98
N CYS A 481 6.69 2.59 -6.20
CA CYS A 481 5.31 2.98 -6.48
C CYS A 481 5.19 3.63 -7.87
N VAL A 482 4.34 3.05 -8.73
CA VAL A 482 4.10 3.60 -10.07
C VAL A 482 3.33 4.90 -10.01
N GLY A 483 2.45 5.08 -8.99
CA GLY A 483 1.63 6.26 -8.76
C GLY A 483 2.32 7.37 -7.95
N GLN A 484 3.64 7.29 -7.67
CA GLN A 484 4.32 8.28 -6.83
C GLN A 484 4.13 9.72 -7.30
N ALA A 485 4.34 10.00 -8.59
CA ALA A 485 4.16 11.33 -9.15
C ALA A 485 2.70 11.80 -9.06
N TYR A 486 1.77 10.88 -9.33
CA TYR A 486 0.34 11.14 -9.22
C TYR A 486 -0.07 11.54 -7.79
N ALA A 487 0.31 10.75 -6.79
CA ALA A 487 -0.01 10.99 -5.39
C ALA A 487 0.58 12.32 -4.87
N LEU A 488 1.79 12.67 -5.28
CA LEU A 488 2.42 13.95 -4.90
C LEU A 488 1.75 15.16 -5.56
N VAL A 489 1.34 15.05 -6.83
CA VAL A 489 0.56 16.07 -7.53
C VAL A 489 -0.80 16.24 -6.88
N GLU A 490 -1.52 15.16 -6.65
CA GLU A 490 -2.82 15.15 -5.96
C GLU A 490 -2.74 15.81 -4.59
N ALA A 491 -1.77 15.41 -3.76
CA ALA A 491 -1.59 15.97 -2.43
C ALA A 491 -1.31 17.47 -2.47
N LYS A 492 -0.47 17.95 -3.39
CA LYS A 492 -0.20 19.38 -3.54
C LYS A 492 -1.44 20.17 -3.97
N VAL A 493 -2.18 19.68 -4.95
CA VAL A 493 -3.41 20.34 -5.42
C VAL A 493 -4.42 20.45 -4.29
N VAL A 494 -4.71 19.33 -3.62
CA VAL A 494 -5.72 19.28 -2.56
C VAL A 494 -5.32 20.15 -1.36
N LEU A 495 -4.09 20.00 -0.85
CA LEU A 495 -3.62 20.77 0.30
C LEU A 495 -3.54 22.27 -0.01
N ALA A 496 -3.08 22.69 -1.19
CA ALA A 496 -3.04 24.08 -1.57
C ALA A 496 -4.44 24.71 -1.56
N MET A 497 -5.43 24.03 -2.15
CA MET A 497 -6.80 24.53 -2.20
C MET A 497 -7.48 24.54 -0.82
N LEU A 498 -7.24 23.52 0.01
CA LEU A 498 -7.78 23.48 1.37
C LEU A 498 -7.17 24.57 2.26
N LEU A 499 -5.86 24.84 2.15
CA LEU A 499 -5.17 25.91 2.87
C LEU A 499 -5.63 27.32 2.46
N SER A 500 -6.02 27.50 1.19
CA SER A 500 -6.61 28.75 0.71
C SER A 500 -8.05 28.94 1.19
N ALA A 501 -8.78 27.83 1.41
CA ALA A 501 -10.19 27.86 1.79
C ALA A 501 -10.44 27.91 3.30
N PHE A 502 -9.56 27.28 4.11
CA PHE A 502 -9.79 27.05 5.53
C PHE A 502 -8.54 27.27 6.38
N ARG A 503 -8.79 27.62 7.65
CA ARG A 503 -7.87 27.42 8.76
C ARG A 503 -8.28 26.17 9.52
N PHE A 504 -7.30 25.30 9.84
CA PHE A 504 -7.52 24.07 10.58
C PHE A 504 -7.04 24.22 12.02
N ALA A 505 -7.79 23.67 12.98
CA ALA A 505 -7.34 23.42 14.33
C ALA A 505 -7.78 22.01 14.73
N ILE A 506 -6.96 21.30 15.49
CA ILE A 506 -7.35 19.98 15.99
C ILE A 506 -8.49 20.14 17.00
N SER A 507 -9.47 19.24 16.97
CA SER A 507 -10.57 19.26 17.95
C SER A 507 -10.10 18.69 19.29
N ASP A 508 -10.68 19.21 20.39
CA ASP A 508 -10.50 18.65 21.73
C ASP A 508 -11.01 17.21 21.85
N ASN A 509 -11.89 16.79 20.94
CA ASN A 509 -12.38 15.41 20.84
C ASN A 509 -11.40 14.47 20.13
N TYR A 510 -10.28 14.97 19.60
CA TYR A 510 -9.30 14.14 18.91
C TYR A 510 -8.62 13.18 19.89
N ARG A 511 -8.64 11.90 19.55
CA ARG A 511 -7.98 10.83 20.29
C ARG A 511 -6.88 10.24 19.42
N HIS A 512 -5.62 10.41 19.87
CA HIS A 512 -4.49 9.91 19.08
C HIS A 512 -4.31 8.41 19.25
N ALA A 513 -4.68 7.65 18.23
CA ALA A 513 -4.59 6.19 18.23
C ALA A 513 -4.28 5.66 16.82
N PRO A 514 -3.04 5.81 16.34
CA PRO A 514 -2.62 5.18 15.09
C PRO A 514 -2.76 3.66 15.17
N GLU A 515 -3.31 3.05 14.10
CA GLU A 515 -3.42 1.60 13.95
C GLU A 515 -2.99 1.16 12.55
N ASN A 516 -2.50 -0.07 12.42
CA ASN A 516 -2.09 -0.64 11.14
C ASN A 516 -3.07 -1.76 10.72
N VAL A 517 -3.98 -1.42 9.82
CA VAL A 517 -4.94 -2.36 9.21
C VAL A 517 -4.66 -2.41 7.70
N LEU A 518 -3.57 -3.06 7.30
CA LEU A 518 -2.96 -3.04 5.96
C LEU A 518 -2.25 -1.71 5.66
N THR A 519 -2.86 -0.59 6.01
CA THR A 519 -2.35 0.79 5.92
C THR A 519 -2.38 1.45 7.29
N LEU A 520 -1.56 2.47 7.48
CA LEU A 520 -1.49 3.25 8.72
C LEU A 520 -2.63 4.27 8.77
N ARG A 521 -3.59 4.06 9.66
CA ARG A 521 -4.79 4.90 9.78
C ARG A 521 -5.04 5.38 11.21
N PRO A 522 -5.78 6.49 11.41
CA PRO A 522 -6.27 6.89 12.72
C PRO A 522 -7.48 6.03 13.11
N LYS A 523 -7.43 5.36 14.26
CA LYS A 523 -8.49 4.44 14.75
C LYS A 523 -9.84 5.15 14.94
N HIS A 524 -9.81 6.40 15.39
CA HIS A 524 -11.00 7.20 15.71
C HIS A 524 -11.25 8.33 14.69
N GLY A 525 -10.56 8.32 13.54
CA GLY A 525 -10.59 9.44 12.61
C GLY A 525 -9.80 10.65 13.12
N VAL A 526 -9.94 11.77 12.43
CA VAL A 526 -9.30 13.05 12.76
C VAL A 526 -10.34 14.17 12.74
N PRO A 527 -11.04 14.42 13.86
CA PRO A 527 -11.93 15.57 13.99
C PRO A 527 -11.09 16.86 14.04
N VAL A 528 -11.46 17.82 13.21
CA VAL A 528 -10.82 19.14 13.12
C VAL A 528 -11.88 20.25 13.11
N HIS A 529 -11.54 21.40 13.65
CA HIS A 529 -12.30 22.62 13.46
C HIS A 529 -11.86 23.29 12.16
N LEU A 530 -12.82 23.58 11.29
CA LEU A 530 -12.61 24.28 10.02
C LEU A 530 -13.17 25.70 10.11
N ARG A 531 -12.31 26.71 9.98
CA ARG A 531 -12.73 28.11 9.87
C ARG A 531 -12.54 28.56 8.43
N PRO A 532 -13.62 28.88 7.70
CA PRO A 532 -13.53 29.45 6.35
C PRO A 532 -12.74 30.76 6.38
N LEU A 533 -11.85 30.95 5.41
CA LEU A 533 -11.04 32.17 5.26
C LEU A 533 -11.68 33.20 4.34
N ARG A 534 -12.54 32.75 3.43
CA ARG A 534 -13.32 33.59 2.51
C ARG A 534 -14.74 33.03 2.41
N PRO A 535 -15.78 33.83 2.29
CA PRO A 535 -17.16 33.39 2.12
C PRO A 535 -17.39 32.56 0.85
#